data_61d89e5781fd8f1bbb367a7c93b524eb
#
_entry.id   61d89e5781fd8f1bbb367a7c93b524eb
#
_cell.length_a   1.000
_cell.length_b   1.000
_cell.length_c   1.000
_cell.angle_alpha   90.00
_cell.angle_beta   90.00
_cell.angle_gamma   90.00
#
_symmetry.space_group_name_H-M   'P 1'
#
loop_
_entity.id
_entity.type
_entity.pdbx_description
1 polymer ?
#
loop_
_entity_poly.entity_id
_entity_poly.type
_entity_poly.pdbx_seq_one_letter_code
_entity_poly.pdbx_strand_id
1 'polypeptide(L)'
;RGDPAWVPPLKNEAFDLLTPGKNPWFEHGKAQLFLARRDGRTVGRISAHVDFLALEQPASQGMGPGTGNWGLLEAEDAEVAHALIVSAEDWLRGQGMNRALGPLSISIWDEPGLLVEGFDTPPTIMLGHNSPLYQAWIEAEGYRPVKKLFNYAVDIVDGFPPLVNRIVAAGEKNDRI
;
A
#
# COMPACT_ATOMS: atom_id res chain seq x y z
N ARG A 1 -6.97 5.76 -18.37
CA ARG A 1 -8.07 5.20 -17.61
C ARG A 1 -9.22 6.21 -17.59
N GLY A 2 -10.47 5.74 -17.66
CA GLY A 2 -11.65 6.62 -17.65
C GLY A 2 -12.08 7.06 -16.24
N ASP A 3 -11.21 6.97 -15.24
CA ASP A 3 -11.50 7.32 -13.85
C ASP A 3 -11.01 8.75 -13.59
N PRO A 4 -11.92 9.73 -13.34
CA PRO A 4 -11.55 11.12 -13.13
C PRO A 4 -10.82 11.38 -11.81
N ALA A 5 -10.95 10.51 -10.82
CA ALA A 5 -10.28 10.64 -9.53
C ALA A 5 -8.86 10.01 -9.54
N TRP A 6 -8.50 9.24 -10.59
CA TRP A 6 -7.18 8.66 -10.66
C TRP A 6 -6.08 9.67 -10.97
N VAL A 7 -5.07 9.72 -10.13
CA VAL A 7 -3.89 10.57 -10.29
C VAL A 7 -2.69 9.68 -10.66
N PRO A 8 -2.01 9.93 -11.81
CA PRO A 8 -0.85 9.16 -12.18
C PRO A 8 0.33 9.44 -11.22
N PRO A 9 1.05 8.40 -10.77
CA PRO A 9 2.26 8.61 -9.98
C PRO A 9 3.35 9.28 -10.83
N LEU A 10 4.22 10.04 -10.18
CA LEU A 10 5.40 10.60 -10.83
C LEU A 10 6.36 9.48 -11.20
N LYS A 11 6.78 9.45 -12.47
CA LYS A 11 7.64 8.37 -12.98
C LYS A 11 8.93 8.22 -12.20
N ASN A 12 9.58 9.32 -11.83
CA ASN A 12 10.83 9.30 -11.08
C ASN A 12 10.64 8.68 -9.69
N GLU A 13 9.57 9.04 -8.99
CA GLU A 13 9.24 8.46 -7.68
C GLU A 13 8.98 6.97 -7.77
N ALA A 14 8.22 6.53 -8.78
CA ALA A 14 7.97 5.11 -9.02
C ALA A 14 9.26 4.33 -9.34
N PHE A 15 10.19 4.93 -10.10
CA PHE A 15 11.50 4.34 -10.36
C PHE A 15 12.36 4.27 -9.10
N ASP A 16 12.40 5.34 -8.32
CA ASP A 16 13.21 5.42 -7.11
C ASP A 16 12.69 4.46 -6.03
N LEU A 17 11.36 4.34 -5.89
CA LEU A 17 10.72 3.37 -4.99
C LEU A 17 11.16 1.92 -5.28
N LEU A 18 11.32 1.56 -6.55
CA LEU A 18 11.58 0.18 -7.00
C LEU A 18 13.05 -0.09 -7.34
N THR A 19 13.95 0.87 -7.12
CA THR A 19 15.36 0.73 -7.49
C THR A 19 16.22 0.46 -6.26
N PRO A 20 16.85 -0.74 -6.15
CA PRO A 20 17.87 -1.00 -5.15
C PRO A 20 18.97 0.06 -5.19
N GLY A 21 19.42 0.53 -4.03
CA GLY A 21 20.41 1.60 -3.90
C GLY A 21 19.84 3.03 -3.93
N LYS A 22 18.59 3.22 -4.35
CA LYS A 22 17.86 4.48 -4.21
C LYS A 22 16.86 4.44 -3.06
N ASN A 23 16.16 3.33 -2.90
CA ASN A 23 15.26 3.11 -1.79
C ASN A 23 15.97 2.32 -0.68
N PRO A 24 16.19 2.91 0.52
CA PRO A 24 16.83 2.24 1.66
C PRO A 24 16.11 0.98 2.12
N TRP A 25 14.83 0.83 1.80
CA TRP A 25 14.07 -0.37 2.11
C TRP A 25 14.77 -1.66 1.61
N PHE A 26 15.47 -1.60 0.47
CA PHE A 26 16.20 -2.75 -0.07
C PHE A 26 17.42 -3.17 0.75
N GLU A 27 17.83 -2.41 1.74
CA GLU A 27 18.88 -2.82 2.69
C GLU A 27 18.40 -3.92 3.65
N HIS A 28 17.08 -3.99 3.88
CA HIS A 28 16.44 -4.97 4.76
C HIS A 28 15.24 -5.67 4.13
N GLY A 29 15.00 -5.48 2.86
CA GLY A 29 13.87 -6.06 2.14
C GLY A 29 14.27 -6.71 0.82
N LYS A 30 13.42 -7.61 0.35
CA LYS A 30 13.54 -8.27 -0.95
C LYS A 30 12.20 -8.24 -1.67
N ALA A 31 12.21 -7.83 -2.93
CA ALA A 31 11.00 -7.76 -3.74
C ALA A 31 11.18 -8.47 -5.08
N GLN A 32 10.07 -8.95 -5.62
CA GLN A 32 9.93 -9.46 -6.98
C GLN A 32 8.75 -8.74 -7.65
N LEU A 33 8.98 -8.24 -8.85
CA LEU A 33 7.95 -7.58 -9.66
C LEU A 33 7.47 -8.54 -10.75
N PHE A 34 6.15 -8.55 -10.98
CA PHE A 34 5.52 -9.37 -12.00
C PHE A 34 4.70 -8.50 -12.95
N LEU A 35 4.70 -8.88 -14.22
CA LEU A 35 3.85 -8.29 -15.26
C LEU A 35 3.01 -9.38 -15.92
N ALA A 36 1.70 -9.18 -15.98
CA ALA A 36 0.81 -9.98 -16.80
C ALA A 36 0.78 -9.43 -18.21
N ARG A 37 0.86 -10.34 -19.20
CA ARG A 37 0.75 -10.00 -20.61
C ARG A 37 -0.31 -10.84 -21.28
N ARG A 38 -1.09 -10.21 -22.17
CA ARG A 38 -2.08 -10.84 -23.05
C ARG A 38 -1.88 -10.29 -24.45
N ASP A 39 -1.65 -11.16 -25.43
CA ASP A 39 -1.42 -10.80 -26.83
C ASP A 39 -0.30 -9.75 -27.03
N GLY A 40 0.80 -9.91 -26.28
CA GLY A 40 1.96 -9.00 -26.31
C GLY A 40 1.78 -7.67 -25.55
N ARG A 41 0.57 -7.34 -25.08
CA ARG A 41 0.25 -6.14 -24.32
C ARG A 41 0.34 -6.41 -22.82
N THR A 42 0.91 -5.50 -22.05
CA THR A 42 0.86 -5.56 -20.58
C THR A 42 -0.55 -5.21 -20.11
N VAL A 43 -1.16 -6.13 -19.35
CA VAL A 43 -2.54 -6.05 -18.83
C VAL A 43 -2.60 -5.98 -17.31
N GLY A 44 -1.47 -6.12 -16.64
CA GLY A 44 -1.41 -6.00 -15.19
C GLY A 44 0.00 -6.08 -14.62
N ARG A 45 0.12 -5.76 -13.34
CA ARG A 45 1.36 -5.84 -12.56
C ARG A 45 1.05 -6.13 -11.09
N ILE A 46 2.02 -6.67 -10.37
CA ILE A 46 2.01 -6.82 -8.93
C ILE A 46 3.45 -6.87 -8.42
N SER A 47 3.68 -6.48 -7.16
CA SER A 47 4.90 -6.79 -6.42
C SER A 47 4.63 -7.85 -5.37
N ALA A 48 5.60 -8.73 -5.12
CA ALA A 48 5.67 -9.55 -3.92
C ALA A 48 6.96 -9.21 -3.18
N HIS A 49 6.90 -9.09 -1.86
CA HIS A 49 8.06 -8.64 -1.10
C HIS A 49 8.07 -9.14 0.34
N VAL A 50 9.26 -9.21 0.91
CA VAL A 50 9.52 -9.58 2.29
C VAL A 50 10.39 -8.51 2.92
N ASP A 51 9.93 -7.96 4.02
CA ASP A 51 10.67 -7.01 4.84
C ASP A 51 11.23 -7.76 6.06
N PHE A 52 12.55 -7.92 6.12
CA PHE A 52 13.19 -8.71 7.18
C PHE A 52 13.08 -8.05 8.55
N LEU A 53 13.03 -6.71 8.62
CA LEU A 53 12.77 -6.01 9.88
C LEU A 53 11.33 -6.18 10.34
N ALA A 54 10.37 -6.23 9.42
CA ALA A 54 8.98 -6.48 9.75
C ALA A 54 8.73 -7.91 10.25
N LEU A 55 9.54 -8.88 9.84
CA LEU A 55 9.46 -10.26 10.36
C LEU A 55 9.82 -10.36 11.85
N GLU A 56 10.62 -9.43 12.36
CA GLU A 56 11.03 -9.38 13.77
C GLU A 56 9.95 -8.76 14.67
N GLN A 57 8.94 -8.11 14.07
CA GLN A 57 7.86 -7.50 14.82
C GLN A 57 6.88 -8.54 15.37
N PRO A 58 6.28 -8.29 16.55
CA PRO A 58 5.28 -9.18 17.10
C PRO A 58 4.07 -9.34 16.16
N ALA A 59 3.50 -10.53 16.11
CA ALA A 59 2.29 -10.80 15.32
C ALA A 59 1.09 -9.92 15.74
N SER A 60 1.07 -9.41 16.98
CA SER A 60 0.08 -8.46 17.48
C SER A 60 0.10 -7.09 16.78
N GLN A 61 1.19 -6.77 16.11
CA GLN A 61 1.34 -5.55 15.31
C GLN A 61 0.97 -5.73 13.83
N GLY A 62 0.36 -6.86 13.48
CA GLY A 62 -0.07 -7.17 12.12
C GLY A 62 1.01 -7.80 11.23
N MET A 63 2.26 -7.75 11.65
CA MET A 63 3.41 -8.40 11.03
C MET A 63 3.87 -9.57 11.90
N GLY A 64 5.01 -10.14 11.64
CA GLY A 64 5.62 -11.19 12.42
C GLY A 64 6.19 -12.30 11.55
N PRO A 65 6.81 -13.28 12.16
CA PRO A 65 7.45 -14.38 11.45
C PRO A 65 6.51 -15.03 10.42
N GLY A 66 7.05 -15.33 9.24
CA GLY A 66 6.32 -15.99 8.17
C GLY A 66 5.35 -15.11 7.39
N THR A 67 5.34 -13.78 7.60
CA THR A 67 4.48 -12.86 6.86
C THR A 67 5.23 -12.23 5.70
N GLY A 68 4.73 -12.45 4.47
CA GLY A 68 5.15 -11.69 3.30
C GLY A 68 4.08 -10.71 2.86
N ASN A 69 4.43 -9.82 1.96
CA ASN A 69 3.54 -8.77 1.48
C ASN A 69 3.45 -8.80 -0.05
N TRP A 70 2.36 -8.28 -0.58
CA TRP A 70 2.21 -7.94 -1.98
C TRP A 70 1.53 -6.58 -2.13
N GLY A 71 1.81 -5.90 -3.23
CA GLY A 71 1.27 -4.58 -3.51
C GLY A 71 1.43 -4.17 -4.96
N LEU A 72 1.27 -2.90 -5.26
CA LEU A 72 1.36 -2.34 -6.62
C LEU A 72 0.45 -3.08 -7.62
N LEU A 73 -0.67 -3.65 -7.15
CA LEU A 73 -1.59 -4.40 -7.98
C LEU A 73 -2.29 -3.46 -8.97
N GLU A 74 -2.13 -3.81 -10.25
CA GLU A 74 -2.94 -3.29 -11.34
C GLU A 74 -3.38 -4.46 -12.21
N ALA A 75 -4.66 -4.55 -12.48
CA ALA A 75 -5.22 -5.62 -13.29
C ALA A 75 -6.34 -5.09 -14.18
N GLU A 76 -6.41 -5.59 -15.41
CA GLU A 76 -7.44 -5.21 -16.37
C GLU A 76 -8.78 -5.91 -16.07
N ASP A 77 -8.70 -7.13 -15.53
CA ASP A 77 -9.85 -7.97 -15.17
C ASP A 77 -9.51 -8.95 -14.03
N ALA A 78 -10.52 -9.70 -13.58
CA ALA A 78 -10.40 -10.65 -12.48
C ALA A 78 -9.44 -11.81 -12.79
N GLU A 79 -9.37 -12.29 -14.04
CA GLU A 79 -8.46 -13.34 -14.44
C GLU A 79 -7.00 -12.90 -14.30
N VAL A 80 -6.70 -11.68 -14.72
CA VAL A 80 -5.37 -11.07 -14.57
C VAL A 80 -5.03 -10.85 -13.09
N ALA A 81 -5.99 -10.37 -12.28
CA ALA A 81 -5.79 -10.21 -10.85
C ALA A 81 -5.47 -11.54 -10.17
N HIS A 82 -6.24 -12.60 -10.48
CA HIS A 82 -6.00 -13.96 -10.00
C HIS A 82 -4.57 -14.43 -10.34
N ALA A 83 -4.19 -14.39 -11.61
CA ALA A 83 -2.88 -14.86 -12.06
C ALA A 83 -1.71 -14.12 -11.37
N LEU A 84 -1.88 -12.82 -11.16
CA LEU A 84 -0.89 -11.98 -10.48
C LEU A 84 -0.79 -12.30 -8.99
N ILE A 85 -1.93 -12.43 -8.29
CA ILE A 85 -1.96 -12.76 -6.86
C ILE A 85 -1.36 -14.15 -6.63
N VAL A 86 -1.74 -15.15 -7.42
CA VAL A 86 -1.14 -16.50 -7.34
C VAL A 86 0.37 -16.45 -7.55
N SER A 87 0.85 -15.70 -8.54
CA SER A 87 2.30 -15.55 -8.80
C SER A 87 3.03 -14.90 -7.61
N ALA A 88 2.42 -13.90 -6.98
CA ALA A 88 2.96 -13.25 -5.80
C ALA A 88 3.02 -14.21 -4.61
N GLU A 89 1.94 -14.96 -4.37
CA GLU A 89 1.88 -15.96 -3.29
C GLU A 89 2.88 -17.09 -3.48
N ASP A 90 3.04 -17.60 -4.69
CA ASP A 90 4.01 -18.65 -5.00
C ASP A 90 5.44 -18.19 -4.74
N TRP A 91 5.76 -16.95 -5.12
CA TRP A 91 7.05 -16.38 -4.79
C TRP A 91 7.24 -16.23 -3.29
N LEU A 92 6.23 -15.76 -2.55
CA LEU A 92 6.27 -15.63 -1.10
C LEU A 92 6.44 -16.99 -0.41
N ARG A 93 5.73 -18.04 -0.87
CA ARG A 93 5.93 -19.44 -0.39
C ARG A 93 7.37 -19.89 -0.64
N GLY A 94 7.93 -19.56 -1.81
CA GLY A 94 9.34 -19.84 -2.13
C GLY A 94 10.34 -19.10 -1.24
N GLN A 95 9.94 -17.97 -0.63
CA GLN A 95 10.75 -17.28 0.40
C GLN A 95 10.49 -17.81 1.83
N GLY A 96 9.69 -18.88 2.00
CA GLY A 96 9.37 -19.46 3.30
C GLY A 96 8.24 -18.76 4.06
N MET A 97 7.49 -17.89 3.39
CA MET A 97 6.33 -17.23 3.99
C MET A 97 5.11 -18.16 3.97
N ASN A 98 4.30 -18.09 5.01
CA ASN A 98 3.08 -18.88 5.17
C ASN A 98 1.83 -18.01 5.39
N ARG A 99 2.00 -16.71 5.41
CA ARG A 99 0.94 -15.69 5.47
C ARG A 99 1.26 -14.57 4.49
N ALA A 100 0.26 -14.13 3.74
CA ALA A 100 0.35 -12.96 2.88
C ALA A 100 -0.54 -11.84 3.43
N LEU A 101 -0.02 -10.61 3.45
CA LEU A 101 -0.73 -9.39 3.82
C LEU A 101 -0.58 -8.39 2.69
N GLY A 102 -1.71 -7.86 2.19
CA GLY A 102 -1.72 -6.92 1.07
C GLY A 102 -3.10 -6.31 0.84
N PRO A 103 -3.20 -5.32 -0.05
CA PRO A 103 -2.07 -4.70 -0.73
C PRO A 103 -1.26 -3.78 0.19
N LEU A 104 0.05 -3.78 -0.02
CA LEU A 104 1.00 -2.91 0.64
C LEU A 104 2.09 -2.57 -0.39
N SER A 105 2.15 -1.33 -0.82
CA SER A 105 3.05 -0.92 -1.91
C SER A 105 4.43 -0.61 -1.37
N ILE A 106 5.17 -1.67 -1.13
CA ILE A 106 6.44 -1.94 -0.53
C ILE A 106 6.45 -1.79 0.99
N SER A 107 6.08 -0.66 1.56
CA SER A 107 6.07 -0.47 3.01
C SER A 107 4.77 0.16 3.50
N ILE A 108 4.56 0.12 4.82
CA ILE A 108 3.44 0.81 5.47
C ILE A 108 3.51 2.34 5.31
N TRP A 109 4.68 2.87 4.96
CA TRP A 109 4.93 4.29 4.78
C TRP A 109 4.71 4.78 3.35
N ASP A 110 4.45 3.86 2.42
CA ASP A 110 4.16 4.19 1.02
C ASP A 110 2.63 4.23 0.79
N GLU A 111 2.07 3.20 0.17
CA GLU A 111 0.62 3.12 -0.09
C GLU A 111 0.05 1.87 0.61
N PRO A 112 -0.36 1.96 1.88
CA PRO A 112 -0.95 0.84 2.60
C PRO A 112 -2.44 0.69 2.30
N GLY A 113 -2.85 -0.54 2.01
CA GLY A 113 -4.24 -0.92 1.95
C GLY A 113 -4.90 -0.76 0.59
N LEU A 114 -6.18 -1.07 0.57
CA LEU A 114 -7.07 -1.00 -0.56
C LEU A 114 -8.12 0.07 -0.29
N LEU A 115 -8.32 0.98 -1.24
CA LEU A 115 -9.44 1.92 -1.19
C LEU A 115 -10.76 1.14 -1.31
N VAL A 116 -11.65 1.33 -0.35
CA VAL A 116 -12.97 0.66 -0.29
C VAL A 116 -14.14 1.63 -0.25
N GLU A 117 -13.88 2.89 0.08
CA GLU A 117 -14.87 3.99 0.12
C GLU A 117 -14.19 5.29 -0.34
N GLY A 118 -14.92 6.21 -0.99
CA GLY A 118 -14.42 7.51 -1.44
C GLY A 118 -13.73 7.46 -2.81
N PHE A 119 -14.19 6.62 -3.71
CA PHE A 119 -13.65 6.47 -5.07
C PHE A 119 -13.80 7.71 -5.96
N ASP A 120 -14.66 8.64 -5.60
CA ASP A 120 -14.92 9.90 -6.29
C ASP A 120 -13.95 11.03 -5.89
N THR A 121 -13.10 10.78 -4.91
CA THR A 121 -12.13 11.75 -4.39
C THR A 121 -10.72 11.39 -4.86
N PRO A 122 -9.96 12.33 -5.45
CA PRO A 122 -8.56 12.09 -5.77
C PRO A 122 -7.75 11.73 -4.51
N PRO A 123 -6.80 10.79 -4.61
CA PRO A 123 -5.97 10.41 -3.48
C PRO A 123 -5.08 11.57 -3.04
N THR A 124 -4.87 11.68 -1.74
CA THR A 124 -3.85 12.55 -1.16
C THR A 124 -2.51 11.81 -1.07
N ILE A 125 -1.48 12.49 -0.55
CA ILE A 125 -0.14 11.90 -0.41
C ILE A 125 -0.18 10.60 0.41
N MET A 126 0.56 9.59 -0.01
CA MET A 126 0.65 8.25 0.62
C MET A 126 -0.66 7.44 0.61
N LEU A 127 -1.61 7.81 -0.24
CA LEU A 127 -2.86 7.06 -0.42
C LEU A 127 -2.96 6.54 -1.83
N GLY A 128 -3.19 5.24 -1.96
CA GLY A 128 -3.46 4.61 -3.25
C GLY A 128 -4.88 4.86 -3.73
N HIS A 129 -5.07 4.77 -5.03
CA HIS A 129 -6.38 4.78 -5.68
C HIS A 129 -6.52 3.58 -6.60
N ASN A 130 -7.56 2.80 -6.41
CA ASN A 130 -7.79 1.56 -7.16
C ASN A 130 -9.23 1.47 -7.69
N SER A 131 -9.46 0.52 -8.59
CA SER A 131 -10.81 0.21 -9.05
C SER A 131 -11.68 -0.34 -7.91
N PRO A 132 -12.98 0.04 -7.84
CA PRO A 132 -13.94 -0.57 -6.92
C PRO A 132 -14.07 -2.09 -7.05
N LEU A 133 -13.70 -2.65 -8.19
CA LEU A 133 -13.75 -4.09 -8.46
C LEU A 133 -12.68 -4.88 -7.71
N TYR A 134 -11.59 -4.25 -7.29
CA TYR A 134 -10.45 -4.95 -6.68
C TYR A 134 -10.80 -5.63 -5.37
N GLN A 135 -11.68 -5.06 -4.56
CA GLN A 135 -12.10 -5.70 -3.33
C GLN A 135 -12.68 -7.08 -3.59
N ALA A 136 -13.65 -7.17 -4.51
CA ALA A 136 -14.28 -8.44 -4.84
C ALA A 136 -13.29 -9.46 -5.43
N TRP A 137 -12.35 -9.01 -6.26
CA TRP A 137 -11.34 -9.89 -6.84
C TRP A 137 -10.37 -10.44 -5.78
N ILE A 138 -9.92 -9.60 -4.86
CA ILE A 138 -9.02 -9.97 -3.77
C ILE A 138 -9.72 -10.90 -2.77
N GLU A 139 -10.98 -10.62 -2.42
CA GLU A 139 -11.76 -11.48 -1.55
C GLU A 139 -12.05 -12.86 -2.16
N ALA A 140 -12.20 -12.94 -3.50
CA ALA A 140 -12.34 -14.21 -4.21
C ALA A 140 -11.09 -15.11 -4.09
N GLU A 141 -9.91 -14.54 -3.89
CA GLU A 141 -8.67 -15.26 -3.61
C GLU A 141 -8.54 -15.71 -2.13
N GLY A 142 -9.58 -15.49 -1.32
CA GLY A 142 -9.62 -15.90 0.09
C GLY A 142 -9.07 -14.87 1.07
N TYR A 143 -8.69 -13.68 0.61
CA TYR A 143 -8.28 -12.59 1.49
C TYR A 143 -9.46 -12.03 2.28
N ARG A 144 -9.18 -11.52 3.47
CA ARG A 144 -10.18 -10.90 4.34
C ARG A 144 -9.63 -9.58 4.89
N PRO A 145 -10.47 -8.54 5.04
CA PRO A 145 -10.05 -7.30 5.65
C PRO A 145 -9.63 -7.52 7.10
N VAL A 146 -8.44 -7.03 7.46
CA VAL A 146 -7.85 -7.16 8.80
C VAL A 146 -7.85 -5.85 9.57
N LYS A 147 -7.92 -4.70 8.87
CA LYS A 147 -7.93 -3.38 9.48
C LYS A 147 -8.60 -2.38 8.54
N LYS A 148 -9.41 -1.47 9.10
CA LYS A 148 -9.88 -0.26 8.42
C LYS A 148 -9.02 0.93 8.84
N LEU A 149 -8.59 1.72 7.86
CA LEU A 149 -7.95 3.01 8.06
C LEU A 149 -8.93 4.09 7.60
N PHE A 150 -9.02 5.19 8.35
CA PHE A 150 -9.87 6.32 8.00
C PHE A 150 -8.99 7.52 7.67
N ASN A 151 -9.31 8.18 6.58
CA ASN A 151 -8.70 9.44 6.22
C ASN A 151 -9.64 10.58 6.61
N TYR A 152 -9.08 11.63 7.19
CA TYR A 152 -9.83 12.78 7.64
C TYR A 152 -9.32 14.02 6.91
N ALA A 153 -10.24 14.80 6.33
CA ALA A 153 -9.94 16.13 5.84
C ALA A 153 -10.25 17.13 6.96
N VAL A 154 -9.30 18.03 7.21
CA VAL A 154 -9.48 19.15 8.15
C VAL A 154 -9.32 20.44 7.37
N ASP A 155 -10.35 21.26 7.37
CA ASP A 155 -10.28 22.62 6.84
C ASP A 155 -9.58 23.52 7.86
N ILE A 156 -8.49 24.15 7.43
CA ILE A 156 -7.67 25.05 8.26
C ILE A 156 -7.82 26.52 7.85
N VAL A 157 -8.73 26.82 6.93
CA VAL A 157 -8.92 28.19 6.42
C VAL A 157 -9.38 29.13 7.53
N ASP A 158 -10.20 28.66 8.46
CA ASP A 158 -10.72 29.43 9.58
C ASP A 158 -9.82 29.34 10.84
N GLY A 159 -8.60 28.82 10.70
CA GLY A 159 -7.66 28.60 11.80
C GLY A 159 -7.88 27.27 12.53
N PHE A 160 -7.10 27.09 13.60
CA PHE A 160 -7.16 25.85 14.37
C PHE A 160 -8.37 25.80 15.32
N PRO A 161 -8.93 24.62 15.57
CA PRO A 161 -9.93 24.42 16.62
C PRO A 161 -9.47 24.98 17.98
N PRO A 162 -10.40 25.46 18.83
CA PRO A 162 -10.05 26.08 20.12
C PRO A 162 -9.19 25.18 21.02
N LEU A 163 -9.33 23.85 20.92
CA LEU A 163 -8.50 22.89 21.66
C LEU A 163 -7.04 22.97 21.23
N VAL A 164 -6.80 23.01 19.91
CA VAL A 164 -5.44 23.08 19.34
C VAL A 164 -4.78 24.41 19.72
N ASN A 165 -5.50 25.53 19.62
CA ASN A 165 -5.00 26.83 20.06
C ASN A 165 -4.61 26.86 21.55
N ARG A 166 -5.37 26.18 22.42
CA ARG A 166 -5.02 26.04 23.84
C ARG A 166 -3.75 25.21 24.05
N ILE A 167 -3.57 24.14 23.28
CA ILE A 167 -2.37 23.30 23.35
C ILE A 167 -1.14 24.09 22.89
N VAL A 168 -1.23 24.81 21.78
CA VAL A 168 -0.17 25.70 21.29
C VAL A 168 0.21 26.74 22.33
N ALA A 169 -0.78 27.47 22.87
CA ALA A 169 -0.54 28.50 23.91
C ALA A 169 0.01 27.94 25.23
N ALA A 170 -0.27 26.67 25.52
CA ALA A 170 0.34 26.00 26.69
C ALA A 170 1.79 25.61 26.42
N GLY A 171 2.10 25.17 25.16
CA GLY A 171 3.46 24.87 24.73
C GLY A 171 4.37 26.08 24.71
N GLU A 172 3.88 27.21 24.20
CA GLU A 172 4.62 28.49 24.18
C GLU A 172 5.02 29.00 25.58
N LYS A 173 4.31 28.58 26.62
CA LYS A 173 4.61 28.91 28.04
C LYS A 173 5.54 27.90 28.71
N ASN A 174 5.96 26.89 27.98
CA ASN A 174 6.79 25.83 28.54
C ASN A 174 8.24 26.01 28.15
N ASP A 175 9.05 26.55 29.06
CA ASP A 175 10.50 26.80 28.85
C ASP A 175 11.33 25.52 28.65
N ARG A 176 10.71 24.35 28.55
CA ARG A 176 11.35 23.04 28.37
C ARG A 176 11.20 22.46 26.95
N ILE A 177 10.54 23.19 26.03
CA ILE A 177 10.36 22.80 24.63
C ILE A 177 11.15 23.75 23.73
#